data_ebbc983b80b60be500649d55b9ecc007
#
_entry.id   ebbc983b80b60be500649d55b9ecc007
#
_cell.length_a   1.000
_cell.length_b   1.000
_cell.length_c   1.000
_cell.angle_alpha   90.00
_cell.angle_beta   90.00
_cell.angle_gamma   90.00
#
_symmetry.space_group_name_H-M   'P 1'
#
loop_
_entity.id
_entity.type
_entity.pdbx_description
1 polymer ?
#
loop_
_entity_poly.entity_id
_entity_poly.type
_entity_poly.pdbx_seq_one_letter_code
_entity_poly.pdbx_strand_id
1 'polypeptide(L)'
;MSIIAIADELGVHANTVRFHLDSLVGDGQVEQVKPGPKGPGRPPLMFRAVRQMDRGGTRHYRLLAEILTMGLAAEPSPAAVAQAAGRAWGQRLKSPKTAPNADEAIDHLVGMLDGLGFAPERRAADGREQVGLRHCPFLELAEARAGVVCPIHLGLMQGALQAWAAPVTVDRLEAFVEPDLCLAHVAATRP
;
A
#
# COMPACT_ATOMS: atom_id res chain seq x y z
N MET A 1 4.44 29.43 21.96
CA MET A 1 3.38 30.32 22.41
C MET A 1 2.62 29.68 23.58
N SER A 2 1.96 30.47 24.44
CA SER A 2 1.05 29.92 25.45
C SER A 2 -0.36 29.71 24.86
N ILE A 3 -1.20 28.88 25.53
CA ILE A 3 -2.59 28.68 25.12
C ILE A 3 -3.35 30.00 25.06
N ILE A 4 -3.15 30.90 26.03
CA ILE A 4 -3.82 32.22 26.07
C ILE A 4 -3.39 33.06 24.89
N ALA A 5 -2.08 33.16 24.62
CA ALA A 5 -1.57 33.97 23.51
C ALA A 5 -2.08 33.44 22.13
N ILE A 6 -2.23 32.14 21.96
CA ILE A 6 -2.82 31.55 20.73
C ILE A 6 -4.32 31.87 20.66
N ALA A 7 -5.03 31.77 21.79
CA ALA A 7 -6.46 32.06 21.86
C ALA A 7 -6.75 33.51 21.49
N ASP A 8 -5.97 34.43 22.01
CA ASP A 8 -6.09 35.87 21.75
C ASP A 8 -5.78 36.17 20.27
N GLU A 9 -4.74 35.58 19.69
CA GLU A 9 -4.34 35.80 18.30
C GLU A 9 -5.39 35.24 17.30
N LEU A 10 -6.02 34.10 17.64
CA LEU A 10 -7.03 33.48 16.78
C LEU A 10 -8.47 33.93 17.05
N GLY A 11 -8.70 34.70 18.12
CA GLY A 11 -10.04 35.13 18.51
C GLY A 11 -10.94 33.97 18.96
N VAL A 12 -10.41 32.92 19.56
CA VAL A 12 -11.14 31.71 19.99
C VAL A 12 -10.99 31.48 21.48
N HIS A 13 -11.87 30.66 22.08
CA HIS A 13 -11.79 30.34 23.49
C HIS A 13 -10.57 29.44 23.81
N ALA A 14 -9.92 29.67 24.96
CA ALA A 14 -8.72 28.94 25.37
C ALA A 14 -8.91 27.41 25.45
N ASN A 15 -10.13 26.93 25.77
CA ASN A 15 -10.43 25.49 25.77
C ASN A 15 -10.43 24.88 24.36
N THR A 16 -10.86 25.65 23.34
CA THR A 16 -10.78 25.24 21.93
C THR A 16 -9.33 25.05 21.51
N VAL A 17 -8.47 26.02 21.86
CA VAL A 17 -7.02 25.94 21.62
C VAL A 17 -6.42 24.71 22.32
N ARG A 18 -6.78 24.45 23.57
CA ARG A 18 -6.28 23.28 24.33
C ARG A 18 -6.63 21.98 23.62
N PHE A 19 -7.89 21.82 23.23
CA PHE A 19 -8.36 20.61 22.53
C PHE A 19 -7.57 20.33 21.24
N HIS A 20 -7.37 21.35 20.42
CA HIS A 20 -6.58 21.20 19.19
C HIS A 20 -5.09 20.97 19.46
N LEU A 21 -4.50 21.63 20.46
CA LEU A 21 -3.11 21.41 20.82
C LEU A 21 -2.86 20.00 21.34
N ASP A 22 -3.79 19.41 22.13
CA ASP A 22 -3.67 18.05 22.62
C ASP A 22 -3.65 17.04 21.44
N SER A 23 -4.49 17.25 20.41
CA SER A 23 -4.44 16.45 19.16
C SER A 23 -3.12 16.63 18.42
N LEU A 24 -2.69 17.88 18.19
CA LEU A 24 -1.45 18.18 17.46
C LEU A 24 -0.19 17.66 18.18
N VAL A 25 -0.22 17.62 19.51
CA VAL A 25 0.86 17.00 20.32
C VAL A 25 0.83 15.48 20.14
N GLY A 26 -0.36 14.86 20.16
CA GLY A 26 -0.53 13.43 19.89
C GLY A 26 -0.02 13.03 18.51
N ASP A 27 -0.22 13.88 17.51
CA ASP A 27 0.24 13.70 16.12
C ASP A 27 1.73 14.07 15.92
N GLY A 28 2.41 14.57 16.98
CA GLY A 28 3.81 14.99 16.91
C GLY A 28 4.07 16.24 16.07
N GLN A 29 3.03 17.04 15.78
CA GLN A 29 3.15 18.29 15.03
C GLN A 29 3.52 19.47 15.91
N VAL A 30 3.19 19.39 17.20
CA VAL A 30 3.48 20.39 18.23
C VAL A 30 4.11 19.71 19.42
N GLU A 31 5.03 20.35 20.06
CA GLU A 31 5.64 19.90 21.33
C GLU A 31 5.39 20.90 22.45
N GLN A 32 5.23 20.38 23.68
CA GLN A 32 5.25 21.19 24.88
C GLN A 32 6.68 21.53 25.24
N VAL A 33 6.96 22.82 25.40
CA VAL A 33 8.29 23.31 25.79
C VAL A 33 8.24 23.92 27.20
N LYS A 34 9.24 23.65 28.00
CA LYS A 34 9.37 24.29 29.31
C LYS A 34 9.72 25.76 29.11
N PRO A 35 8.95 26.71 29.63
CA PRO A 35 9.38 28.10 29.63
C PRO A 35 10.66 28.22 30.45
N GLY A 36 11.54 29.12 30.02
CA GLY A 36 12.69 29.50 30.82
C GLY A 36 12.25 30.08 32.18
N PRO A 37 13.14 30.13 33.19
CA PRO A 37 12.81 30.63 34.53
C PRO A 37 12.36 32.09 34.44
N LYS A 38 11.10 32.37 34.76
CA LYS A 38 10.50 33.69 34.82
C LYS A 38 9.62 33.77 36.08
N GLY A 39 10.08 34.51 37.09
CA GLY A 39 9.28 35.03 38.21
C GLY A 39 8.60 34.02 39.09
N PRO A 40 7.96 34.45 40.20
CA PRO A 40 7.19 33.63 41.09
C PRO A 40 5.84 33.24 40.43
N GLY A 41 5.43 31.94 40.59
CA GLY A 41 4.19 31.38 40.06
C GLY A 41 4.42 30.15 39.20
N ARG A 42 3.32 29.36 38.93
CA ARG A 42 3.38 28.21 38.03
C ARG A 42 3.55 28.72 36.58
N PRO A 43 4.65 28.36 35.90
CA PRO A 43 4.87 28.81 34.55
C PRO A 43 3.76 28.30 33.59
N PRO A 44 3.33 29.13 32.61
CA PRO A 44 2.33 28.71 31.63
C PRO A 44 2.86 27.56 30.77
N LEU A 45 1.98 26.66 30.35
CA LEU A 45 2.31 25.68 29.32
C LEU A 45 2.62 26.41 28.00
N MET A 46 3.79 26.13 27.46
CA MET A 46 4.23 26.69 26.19
C MET A 46 4.27 25.60 25.12
N PHE A 47 3.93 25.99 23.90
CA PHE A 47 3.87 25.10 22.75
C PHE A 47 4.73 25.66 21.61
N ARG A 48 5.34 24.75 20.88
CA ARG A 48 6.15 25.03 19.71
C ARG A 48 5.84 24.06 18.60
N ALA A 49 5.67 24.53 17.36
CA ALA A 49 5.56 23.67 16.21
C ALA A 49 6.84 22.85 16.00
N VAL A 50 6.71 21.56 15.78
CA VAL A 50 7.82 20.69 15.39
C VAL A 50 8.15 20.97 13.92
N ARG A 51 9.40 21.33 13.64
CA ARG A 51 9.85 21.54 12.25
C ARG A 51 10.03 20.21 11.55
N GLN A 52 9.05 19.81 10.77
CA GLN A 52 9.05 18.60 9.96
C GLN A 52 8.17 18.79 8.73
N MET A 53 8.33 17.90 7.72
CA MET A 53 7.40 17.86 6.58
C MET A 53 5.99 17.58 7.09
N ASP A 54 5.01 18.33 6.58
CA ASP A 54 3.61 18.14 6.93
C ASP A 54 3.13 16.75 6.52
N ARG A 55 2.78 15.94 7.52
CA ARG A 55 2.23 14.59 7.30
C ARG A 55 0.74 14.59 6.98
N GLY A 56 0.03 15.67 7.24
CA GLY A 56 -1.39 15.86 6.93
C GLY A 56 -1.64 16.38 5.52
N GLY A 57 -0.61 16.82 4.79
CA GLY A 57 -0.73 17.36 3.44
C GLY A 57 -1.17 16.33 2.40
N THR A 58 -1.65 16.82 1.27
CA THR A 58 -2.12 15.99 0.14
C THR A 58 -1.04 15.02 -0.34
N ARG A 59 -1.41 13.78 -0.60
CA ARG A 59 -0.53 12.73 -1.13
C ARG A 59 -0.88 12.44 -2.58
N HIS A 60 0.08 12.65 -3.48
CA HIS A 60 -0.07 12.38 -4.91
C HIS A 60 0.58 11.05 -5.31
N TYR A 61 0.21 9.95 -4.63
CA TYR A 61 0.78 8.63 -4.93
C TYR A 61 0.50 8.17 -6.36
N ARG A 62 -0.65 8.56 -6.94
CA ARG A 62 -0.96 8.27 -8.35
C ARG A 62 0.06 8.92 -9.28
N LEU A 63 0.36 10.21 -9.12
CA LEU A 63 1.38 10.90 -9.93
C LEU A 63 2.75 10.21 -9.81
N LEU A 64 3.15 9.84 -8.60
CA LEU A 64 4.40 9.10 -8.39
C LEU A 64 4.38 7.76 -9.10
N ALA A 65 3.28 7.00 -9.02
CA ALA A 65 3.14 5.73 -9.72
C ALA A 65 3.17 5.88 -11.24
N GLU A 66 2.54 6.93 -11.80
CA GLU A 66 2.62 7.26 -13.23
C GLU A 66 4.07 7.52 -13.68
N ILE A 67 4.83 8.31 -12.92
CA ILE A 67 6.24 8.59 -13.22
C ILE A 67 7.08 7.30 -13.17
N LEU A 68 6.90 6.47 -12.13
CA LEU A 68 7.64 5.22 -11.99
C LEU A 68 7.32 4.21 -13.11
N THR A 69 6.05 4.09 -13.50
CA THR A 69 5.64 3.21 -14.61
C THR A 69 6.14 3.71 -15.96
N MET A 70 6.27 5.04 -16.15
CA MET A 70 6.95 5.61 -17.32
C MET A 70 8.42 5.21 -17.38
N GLY A 71 9.13 5.30 -16.24
CA GLY A 71 10.53 4.87 -16.17
C GLY A 71 10.69 3.38 -16.48
N LEU A 72 9.85 2.52 -15.90
CA LEU A 72 9.87 1.08 -16.21
C LEU A 72 9.56 0.78 -17.67
N ALA A 73 8.65 1.53 -18.29
CA ALA A 73 8.31 1.33 -19.71
C ALA A 73 9.44 1.70 -20.68
N ALA A 74 10.42 2.50 -20.24
CA ALA A 74 11.60 2.88 -21.02
C ALA A 74 12.75 1.86 -20.94
N GLU A 75 12.65 0.85 -20.06
CA GLU A 75 13.67 -0.20 -19.95
C GLU A 75 13.75 -1.08 -21.22
N PRO A 76 14.91 -1.69 -21.53
CA PRO A 76 15.04 -2.59 -22.67
C PRO A 76 14.10 -3.80 -22.63
N SER A 77 13.73 -4.25 -21.44
CA SER A 77 12.83 -5.38 -21.19
C SER A 77 11.79 -5.02 -20.13
N PRO A 78 10.84 -4.13 -20.43
CA PRO A 78 9.95 -3.53 -19.45
C PRO A 78 9.16 -4.57 -18.64
N ALA A 79 8.58 -5.57 -19.33
CA ALA A 79 7.79 -6.61 -18.71
C ALA A 79 8.60 -7.47 -17.72
N ALA A 80 9.85 -7.83 -18.08
CA ALA A 80 10.71 -8.64 -17.22
C ALA A 80 11.14 -7.88 -15.96
N VAL A 81 11.52 -6.60 -16.10
CA VAL A 81 11.90 -5.73 -14.97
C VAL A 81 10.70 -5.49 -14.06
N ALA A 82 9.54 -5.21 -14.64
CA ALA A 82 8.29 -5.02 -13.91
C ALA A 82 7.87 -6.28 -13.14
N GLN A 83 7.94 -7.46 -13.78
CA GLN A 83 7.63 -8.74 -13.14
C GLN A 83 8.61 -9.05 -12.00
N ALA A 84 9.90 -8.78 -12.19
CA ALA A 84 10.92 -8.97 -11.15
C ALA A 84 10.65 -8.05 -9.94
N ALA A 85 10.27 -6.78 -10.16
CA ALA A 85 9.90 -5.85 -9.10
C ALA A 85 8.67 -6.33 -8.32
N GLY A 86 7.63 -6.78 -9.04
CA GLY A 86 6.43 -7.38 -8.43
C GLY A 86 6.78 -8.60 -7.59
N ARG A 87 7.62 -9.49 -8.10
CA ARG A 87 8.07 -10.71 -7.40
C ARG A 87 8.84 -10.37 -6.12
N ALA A 88 9.78 -9.44 -6.20
CA ALA A 88 10.53 -8.98 -5.02
C ALA A 88 9.61 -8.38 -3.94
N TRP A 89 8.55 -7.69 -4.34
CA TRP A 89 7.56 -7.17 -3.40
C TRP A 89 6.68 -8.29 -2.82
N GLY A 90 6.20 -9.22 -3.65
CA GLY A 90 5.41 -10.37 -3.23
C GLY A 90 6.12 -11.23 -2.19
N GLN A 91 7.43 -11.41 -2.31
CA GLN A 91 8.25 -12.15 -1.34
C GLN A 91 8.31 -11.51 0.06
N ARG A 92 7.92 -10.24 0.21
CA ARG A 92 7.88 -9.53 1.51
C ARG A 92 6.55 -9.73 2.24
N LEU A 93 5.57 -10.36 1.61
CA LEU A 93 4.27 -10.64 2.23
C LEU A 93 4.42 -11.72 3.30
N LYS A 94 3.57 -11.63 4.32
CA LYS A 94 3.59 -12.60 5.42
C LYS A 94 3.32 -14.01 4.88
N SER A 95 4.23 -14.92 5.22
CA SER A 95 4.06 -16.34 4.95
C SER A 95 3.10 -16.98 5.96
N PRO A 96 2.32 -17.99 5.57
CA PRO A 96 1.62 -18.86 6.50
C PRO A 96 2.62 -19.56 7.44
N LYS A 97 2.16 -20.03 8.60
CA LYS A 97 3.03 -20.67 9.62
C LYS A 97 3.62 -21.99 9.13
N THR A 98 2.96 -22.67 8.21
CA THR A 98 3.38 -23.93 7.59
C THR A 98 3.32 -23.79 6.09
N ALA A 99 4.18 -24.50 5.35
CA ALA A 99 4.10 -24.56 3.89
C ALA A 99 2.74 -25.16 3.50
N PRO A 100 1.93 -24.46 2.68
CA PRO A 100 0.60 -24.92 2.31
C PRO A 100 0.65 -26.06 1.29
N ASN A 101 -0.39 -26.89 1.25
CA ASN A 101 -0.67 -27.72 0.08
C ASN A 101 -1.18 -26.84 -1.08
N ALA A 102 -1.48 -27.42 -2.24
CA ALA A 102 -1.88 -26.66 -3.43
C ALA A 102 -3.20 -25.89 -3.21
N ASP A 103 -4.19 -26.50 -2.59
CA ASP A 103 -5.48 -25.86 -2.32
C ASP A 103 -5.36 -24.73 -1.31
N GLU A 104 -4.67 -24.99 -0.21
CA GLU A 104 -4.37 -23.96 0.81
C GLU A 104 -3.59 -22.77 0.23
N ALA A 105 -2.65 -23.04 -0.68
CA ALA A 105 -1.87 -21.98 -1.34
C ALA A 105 -2.76 -21.08 -2.22
N ILE A 106 -3.71 -21.69 -2.95
CA ILE A 106 -4.66 -20.95 -3.78
C ILE A 106 -5.61 -20.14 -2.88
N ASP A 107 -6.11 -20.71 -1.80
CA ASP A 107 -6.99 -20.00 -0.86
C ASP A 107 -6.26 -18.83 -0.16
N HIS A 108 -4.99 -19.01 0.20
CA HIS A 108 -4.15 -17.91 0.72
C HIS A 108 -3.92 -16.82 -0.34
N LEU A 109 -3.69 -17.23 -1.62
CA LEU A 109 -3.55 -16.29 -2.73
C LEU A 109 -4.82 -15.46 -2.92
N VAL A 110 -5.99 -16.13 -2.93
CA VAL A 110 -7.30 -15.46 -2.99
C VAL A 110 -7.48 -14.50 -1.83
N GLY A 111 -7.23 -14.91 -0.59
CA GLY A 111 -7.33 -14.02 0.58
C GLY A 111 -6.38 -12.82 0.51
N MET A 112 -5.15 -13.01 0.02
CA MET A 112 -4.19 -11.93 -0.19
C MET A 112 -4.67 -10.94 -1.25
N LEU A 113 -5.15 -11.43 -2.39
CA LEU A 113 -5.66 -10.60 -3.50
C LEU A 113 -6.92 -9.83 -3.10
N ASP A 114 -7.82 -10.46 -2.31
CA ASP A 114 -8.99 -9.79 -1.75
C ASP A 114 -8.59 -8.63 -0.82
N GLY A 115 -7.64 -8.87 0.08
CA GLY A 115 -7.08 -7.83 0.95
C GLY A 115 -6.38 -6.69 0.20
N LEU A 116 -5.95 -6.91 -1.03
CA LEU A 116 -5.38 -5.89 -1.93
C LEU A 116 -6.44 -5.23 -2.83
N GLY A 117 -7.70 -5.69 -2.79
CA GLY A 117 -8.82 -5.10 -3.51
C GLY A 117 -9.03 -5.61 -4.94
N PHE A 118 -8.55 -6.81 -5.27
CA PHE A 118 -8.70 -7.38 -6.62
C PHE A 118 -10.03 -8.11 -6.85
N ALA A 119 -10.89 -8.28 -5.84
CA ALA A 119 -12.14 -9.05 -5.89
C ALA A 119 -11.93 -10.42 -6.58
N PRO A 120 -11.11 -11.32 -5.99
CA PRO A 120 -10.74 -12.58 -6.60
C PRO A 120 -11.86 -13.61 -6.51
N GLU A 121 -12.00 -14.45 -7.54
CA GLU A 121 -12.89 -15.61 -7.60
C GLU A 121 -12.08 -16.86 -7.94
N ARG A 122 -12.10 -17.90 -7.08
CA ARG A 122 -11.51 -19.19 -7.46
C ARG A 122 -12.35 -19.86 -8.54
N ARG A 123 -11.72 -20.34 -9.59
CA ARG A 123 -12.36 -20.93 -10.77
C ARG A 123 -11.59 -22.16 -11.21
N ALA A 124 -12.28 -23.07 -11.87
CA ALA A 124 -11.67 -24.19 -12.58
C ALA A 124 -12.20 -24.23 -14.02
N ALA A 125 -11.31 -24.31 -14.97
CA ALA A 125 -11.65 -24.47 -16.38
C ALA A 125 -10.70 -25.49 -17.02
N ASP A 126 -11.25 -26.43 -17.79
CA ASP A 126 -10.48 -27.45 -18.51
C ASP A 126 -9.53 -28.26 -17.59
N GLY A 127 -9.98 -28.54 -16.34
CA GLY A 127 -9.18 -29.24 -15.35
C GLY A 127 -7.99 -28.48 -14.78
N ARG A 128 -7.93 -27.16 -15.00
CA ARG A 128 -6.89 -26.25 -14.46
C ARG A 128 -7.50 -25.26 -13.48
N GLU A 129 -6.78 -25.02 -12.42
CA GLU A 129 -7.13 -23.99 -11.45
C GLU A 129 -6.82 -22.60 -12.00
N GLN A 130 -7.72 -21.66 -11.74
CA GLN A 130 -7.62 -20.27 -12.14
C GLN A 130 -8.12 -19.38 -10.99
N VAL A 131 -7.63 -18.14 -10.94
CA VAL A 131 -8.20 -17.08 -10.13
C VAL A 131 -8.68 -15.98 -11.06
N GLY A 132 -9.99 -15.79 -11.11
CA GLY A 132 -10.62 -14.66 -11.79
C GLY A 132 -10.49 -13.42 -10.92
N LEU A 133 -10.22 -12.27 -11.52
CA LEU A 133 -10.05 -10.99 -10.84
C LEU A 133 -11.07 -10.02 -11.43
N ARG A 134 -12.10 -9.67 -10.61
CA ARG A 134 -13.22 -8.82 -11.04
C ARG A 134 -12.99 -7.34 -10.81
N HIS A 135 -11.92 -6.98 -10.14
CA HIS A 135 -11.50 -5.61 -9.92
C HIS A 135 -10.00 -5.47 -10.08
N CYS A 136 -9.56 -4.33 -10.59
CA CYS A 136 -8.15 -3.98 -10.68
C CYS A 136 -7.89 -2.70 -9.87
N PRO A 137 -7.23 -2.76 -8.69
CA PRO A 137 -6.89 -1.55 -7.93
C PRO A 137 -5.85 -0.67 -8.62
N PHE A 138 -5.30 -1.12 -9.77
CA PHE A 138 -4.36 -0.39 -10.62
C PHE A 138 -4.97 0.02 -11.96
N LEU A 139 -6.31 0.04 -12.08
CA LEU A 139 -7.04 0.08 -13.35
C LEU A 139 -6.52 1.16 -14.29
N GLU A 140 -6.46 2.42 -13.87
CA GLU A 140 -6.10 3.53 -14.75
C GLU A 140 -4.64 3.42 -15.26
N LEU A 141 -3.74 2.87 -14.42
CA LEU A 141 -2.36 2.60 -14.83
C LEU A 141 -2.28 1.38 -15.74
N ALA A 142 -3.11 0.35 -15.49
CA ALA A 142 -3.14 -0.86 -16.31
C ALA A 142 -3.73 -0.58 -17.70
N GLU A 143 -4.78 0.23 -17.82
CA GLU A 143 -5.32 0.68 -19.10
C GLU A 143 -4.28 1.46 -19.92
N ALA A 144 -3.53 2.35 -19.27
CA ALA A 144 -2.52 3.16 -19.93
C ALA A 144 -1.23 2.37 -20.27
N ARG A 145 -0.87 1.36 -19.45
CA ARG A 145 0.44 0.67 -19.50
C ARG A 145 0.34 -0.79 -19.06
N ALA A 146 -0.54 -1.58 -19.68
CA ALA A 146 -0.72 -3.01 -19.37
C ALA A 146 0.60 -3.79 -19.43
N GLY A 147 1.49 -3.48 -20.39
CA GLY A 147 2.79 -4.12 -20.54
C GLY A 147 3.78 -3.93 -19.39
N VAL A 148 3.48 -3.06 -18.43
CA VAL A 148 4.24 -2.85 -17.19
C VAL A 148 3.44 -3.29 -15.97
N VAL A 149 2.20 -2.83 -15.87
CA VAL A 149 1.38 -3.03 -14.67
C VAL A 149 0.95 -4.49 -14.49
N CYS A 150 0.53 -5.15 -15.57
CA CYS A 150 0.12 -6.56 -15.48
C CYS A 150 1.30 -7.51 -15.16
N PRO A 151 2.52 -7.33 -15.71
CA PRO A 151 3.70 -8.05 -15.25
C PRO A 151 4.07 -7.80 -13.77
N ILE A 152 3.91 -6.59 -13.23
CA ILE A 152 4.07 -6.33 -11.78
C ILE A 152 3.11 -7.21 -11.00
N HIS A 153 1.84 -7.26 -11.39
CA HIS A 153 0.82 -8.04 -10.70
C HIS A 153 1.12 -9.55 -10.79
N LEU A 154 1.49 -10.05 -11.97
CA LEU A 154 1.92 -11.44 -12.14
C LEU A 154 3.10 -11.77 -11.20
N GLY A 155 4.13 -10.91 -11.20
CA GLY A 155 5.29 -11.07 -10.34
C GLY A 155 4.92 -11.09 -8.86
N LEU A 156 4.01 -10.21 -8.42
CA LEU A 156 3.52 -10.15 -7.04
C LEU A 156 2.92 -11.48 -6.59
N MET A 157 2.04 -12.07 -7.40
CA MET A 157 1.45 -13.38 -7.11
C MET A 157 2.51 -14.48 -7.04
N GLN A 158 3.43 -14.51 -8.01
CA GLN A 158 4.54 -15.45 -8.04
C GLN A 158 5.44 -15.33 -6.82
N GLY A 159 5.79 -14.10 -6.44
CA GLY A 159 6.65 -13.83 -5.28
C GLY A 159 6.02 -14.26 -3.97
N ALA A 160 4.71 -14.06 -3.80
CA ALA A 160 3.97 -14.50 -2.63
C ALA A 160 3.97 -16.02 -2.51
N LEU A 161 3.58 -16.73 -3.56
CA LEU A 161 3.56 -18.21 -3.58
C LEU A 161 4.97 -18.81 -3.34
N GLN A 162 6.01 -18.18 -3.91
CA GLN A 162 7.39 -18.59 -3.68
C GLN A 162 7.81 -18.40 -2.20
N ALA A 163 7.46 -17.27 -1.59
CA ALA A 163 7.77 -17.01 -0.18
C ALA A 163 7.06 -18.00 0.77
N TRP A 164 5.89 -18.51 0.37
CA TRP A 164 5.14 -19.50 1.12
C TRP A 164 5.61 -20.93 0.88
N ALA A 165 6.62 -21.16 0.04
CA ALA A 165 7.06 -22.47 -0.42
C ALA A 165 5.90 -23.30 -0.99
N ALA A 166 4.98 -22.65 -1.70
CA ALA A 166 3.80 -23.29 -2.27
C ALA A 166 4.17 -24.24 -3.41
N PRO A 167 3.50 -25.40 -3.54
CA PRO A 167 3.74 -26.35 -4.64
C PRO A 167 3.13 -25.88 -5.97
N VAL A 168 2.56 -24.69 -6.00
CA VAL A 168 1.94 -24.06 -7.17
C VAL A 168 2.49 -22.67 -7.42
N THR A 169 2.35 -22.20 -8.64
CA THR A 169 2.68 -20.83 -9.07
C THR A 169 1.62 -20.29 -10.03
N VAL A 170 1.58 -18.97 -10.24
CA VAL A 170 0.84 -18.39 -11.36
C VAL A 170 1.79 -18.31 -12.55
N ASP A 171 1.52 -19.08 -13.58
CA ASP A 171 2.37 -19.11 -14.78
C ASP A 171 2.01 -18.02 -15.78
N ARG A 172 0.75 -17.57 -15.80
CA ARG A 172 0.22 -16.59 -16.73
C ARG A 172 -0.88 -15.73 -16.12
N LEU A 173 -0.89 -14.46 -16.45
CA LEU A 173 -1.98 -13.51 -16.20
C LEU A 173 -2.50 -12.99 -17.54
N GLU A 174 -3.74 -13.34 -17.87
CA GLU A 174 -4.46 -12.80 -19.02
C GLU A 174 -5.27 -11.59 -18.55
N ALA A 175 -4.83 -10.42 -19.00
CA ALA A 175 -5.48 -9.17 -18.62
C ALA A 175 -6.69 -8.91 -19.52
N PHE A 176 -7.80 -8.47 -18.89
CA PHE A 176 -9.00 -8.02 -19.59
C PHE A 176 -9.55 -9.03 -20.60
N VAL A 177 -9.63 -10.32 -20.22
CA VAL A 177 -10.27 -11.36 -21.05
C VAL A 177 -11.77 -11.07 -21.31
N GLU A 178 -12.39 -10.35 -20.35
CA GLU A 178 -13.66 -9.66 -20.44
C GLU A 178 -13.45 -8.24 -19.92
N PRO A 179 -14.34 -7.28 -20.20
CA PRO A 179 -14.17 -5.89 -19.75
C PRO A 179 -13.98 -5.75 -18.23
N ASP A 180 -14.49 -6.69 -17.45
CA ASP A 180 -14.45 -6.73 -15.98
C ASP A 180 -13.74 -7.97 -15.43
N LEU A 181 -12.89 -8.64 -16.23
CA LEU A 181 -12.26 -9.90 -15.82
C LEU A 181 -10.83 -10.02 -16.31
N CYS A 182 -9.91 -10.26 -15.39
CA CYS A 182 -8.58 -10.82 -15.68
C CYS A 182 -8.51 -12.28 -15.16
N LEU A 183 -7.70 -13.15 -15.81
CA LEU A 183 -7.51 -14.53 -15.39
C LEU A 183 -6.05 -14.82 -15.05
N ALA A 184 -5.83 -15.23 -13.79
CA ALA A 184 -4.55 -15.76 -13.34
C ALA A 184 -4.60 -17.29 -13.40
N HIS A 185 -3.73 -17.89 -14.20
CA HIS A 185 -3.66 -19.33 -14.40
C HIS A 185 -2.67 -19.94 -13.40
N VAL A 186 -3.13 -20.96 -12.66
CA VAL A 186 -2.33 -21.66 -11.65
C VAL A 186 -1.76 -22.94 -12.24
N ALA A 187 -0.47 -23.16 -12.02
CA ALA A 187 0.23 -24.37 -12.45
C ALA A 187 1.05 -24.95 -11.29
N ALA A 188 1.36 -26.24 -11.33
CA ALA A 188 2.32 -26.84 -10.39
C ALA A 188 3.71 -26.22 -10.56
N THR A 189 4.39 -25.97 -9.44
CA THR A 189 5.80 -25.56 -9.46
C THR A 189 6.62 -26.72 -10.03
N ARG A 190 7.44 -26.46 -11.06
CA ARG A 190 8.37 -27.48 -11.54
C ARG A 190 9.48 -27.65 -10.51
N PRO A 191 9.86 -28.91 -10.18
CA PRO A 191 10.96 -29.19 -9.26
C PRO A 191 12.30 -28.67 -9.75
#